data_a98874251803f6250b7a409ba4d11724
#
_entry.id   a98874251803f6250b7a409ba4d11724
#
_cell.length_a   1.000
_cell.length_b   1.000
_cell.length_c   1.000
_cell.angle_alpha   90.00
_cell.angle_beta   90.00
_cell.angle_gamma   90.00
#
_symmetry.space_group_name_H-M   'P 1'
#
loop_
_entity.id
_entity.type
_entity.pdbx_description
1 polymer ?
#
loop_
_entity_poly.entity_id
_entity_poly.type
_entity_poly.pdbx_seq_one_letter_code
_entity_poly.pdbx_strand_id
1 'polypeptide(L)'
;MKYEVQYSNEFRKGLKKLKNDKNSLNLVRNIIKKLANNEILEPKYKDHKLIGKYEGFRECHIKPDLLLIYKKENKTLILMCIALGSHSDLF
;
A
#
# COMPACT_ATOMS: atom_id res chain seq x y z
N MET A 1 16.98 -3.17 -6.58
CA MET A 1 16.58 -4.36 -5.79
C MET A 1 15.08 -4.47 -5.81
N LYS A 2 14.56 -5.64 -6.16
CA LYS A 2 13.12 -5.85 -6.26
C LYS A 2 12.60 -6.75 -5.14
N TYR A 3 11.43 -6.38 -4.63
CA TYR A 3 10.70 -7.17 -3.64
C TYR A 3 9.65 -8.00 -4.36
N GLU A 4 9.42 -9.22 -3.87
CA GLU A 4 8.28 -10.02 -4.30
C GLU A 4 7.03 -9.47 -3.63
N VAL A 5 5.98 -9.20 -4.40
CA VAL A 5 4.75 -8.62 -3.88
C VAL A 5 3.78 -9.71 -3.47
N GLN A 6 3.25 -9.61 -2.24
CA GLN A 6 2.21 -10.50 -1.74
C GLN A 6 1.03 -9.66 -1.27
N TYR A 7 -0.16 -10.22 -1.37
CA TYR A 7 -1.41 -9.52 -1.10
C TYR A 7 -2.21 -10.26 -0.03
N SER A 8 -2.63 -9.53 1.00
CA SER A 8 -3.53 -10.10 2.01
C SER A 8 -4.97 -10.16 1.49
N ASN A 9 -5.82 -10.89 2.20
CA ASN A 9 -7.25 -10.92 1.88
C ASN A 9 -7.89 -9.55 2.04
N GLU A 10 -7.49 -8.79 3.06
CA GLU A 10 -8.01 -7.44 3.30
C GLU A 10 -7.65 -6.50 2.15
N PHE A 11 -6.41 -6.60 1.65
CA PHE A 11 -6.00 -5.82 0.49
C PHE A 11 -6.86 -6.17 -0.72
N ARG A 12 -7.08 -7.45 -0.95
CA ARG A 12 -7.88 -7.92 -2.11
C ARG A 12 -9.33 -7.42 -2.03
N LYS A 13 -9.90 -7.37 -0.84
CA LYS A 13 -11.24 -6.81 -0.65
C LYS A 13 -11.29 -5.33 -0.99
N GLY A 14 -10.27 -4.58 -0.54
CA GLY A 14 -10.18 -3.16 -0.89
C GLY A 14 -10.01 -2.94 -2.38
N LEU A 15 -9.23 -3.79 -3.03
CA LEU A 15 -9.04 -3.72 -4.48
C LEU A 15 -10.33 -3.97 -5.24
N LYS A 16 -11.15 -4.92 -4.80
CA LYS A 16 -12.44 -5.20 -5.44
C LYS A 16 -13.39 -4.02 -5.41
N LYS A 17 -13.34 -3.21 -4.34
CA LYS A 17 -14.17 -2.01 -4.25
C LYS A 17 -13.83 -0.98 -5.33
N LEU A 18 -12.64 -1.08 -5.91
CA LEU A 18 -12.17 -0.17 -6.95
C LEU A 18 -12.36 -0.72 -8.37
N LYS A 19 -13.05 -1.84 -8.53
CA LYS A 19 -13.11 -2.54 -9.83
C LYS A 19 -13.60 -1.69 -10.99
N ASN A 20 -14.44 -0.69 -10.72
CA ASN A 20 -14.97 0.21 -11.75
C ASN A 20 -14.23 1.55 -11.81
N ASP A 21 -13.19 1.72 -11.01
CA ASP A 21 -12.39 2.94 -10.95
C ASP A 21 -11.00 2.65 -11.52
N LYS A 22 -10.90 2.66 -12.84
CA LYS A 22 -9.64 2.31 -13.53
C LYS A 22 -8.51 3.26 -13.16
N ASN A 23 -8.81 4.54 -12.96
CA ASN A 23 -7.79 5.51 -12.59
C ASN A 23 -7.16 5.17 -11.24
N SER A 24 -7.99 4.87 -10.23
CA SER A 24 -7.48 4.47 -8.92
C SER A 24 -6.70 3.17 -9.00
N LEU A 25 -7.18 2.18 -9.77
CA LEU A 25 -6.46 0.92 -9.95
C LEU A 25 -5.08 1.13 -10.55
N ASN A 26 -4.97 2.03 -11.54
CA ASN A 26 -3.68 2.34 -12.14
C ASN A 26 -2.74 3.01 -11.14
N LEU A 27 -3.26 3.92 -10.32
CA LEU A 27 -2.46 4.58 -9.28
C LEU A 27 -1.96 3.57 -8.26
N VAL A 28 -2.82 2.66 -7.81
CA VAL A 28 -2.44 1.59 -6.87
C VAL A 28 -1.30 0.76 -7.47
N ARG A 29 -1.46 0.32 -8.71
CA ARG A 29 -0.47 -0.49 -9.39
C ARG A 29 0.88 0.22 -9.49
N ASN A 30 0.87 1.50 -9.86
CA ASN A 30 2.09 2.28 -10.00
C ASN A 30 2.82 2.46 -8.67
N ILE A 31 2.09 2.73 -7.60
CA ILE A 31 2.68 2.89 -6.27
C ILE A 31 3.30 1.57 -5.79
N ILE A 32 2.60 0.46 -5.95
CA ILE A 32 3.11 -0.85 -5.55
C ILE A 32 4.37 -1.18 -6.35
N LYS A 33 4.37 -0.88 -7.64
CA LYS A 33 5.55 -1.12 -8.48
C LYS A 33 6.76 -0.32 -7.99
N LYS A 34 6.57 0.95 -7.63
CA LYS A 34 7.64 1.77 -7.09
C LYS A 34 8.16 1.23 -5.77
N LEU A 35 7.26 0.84 -4.87
CA LEU A 35 7.66 0.25 -3.59
C LEU A 35 8.40 -1.07 -3.78
N ALA A 36 7.95 -1.90 -4.72
CA ALA A 36 8.60 -3.17 -5.02
C ALA A 36 10.00 -2.99 -5.61
N ASN A 37 10.23 -1.88 -6.31
CA ASN A 37 11.55 -1.53 -6.83
C ASN A 37 12.40 -0.78 -5.81
N ASN A 38 11.93 -0.64 -4.59
CA ASN A 38 12.59 0.05 -3.50
C ASN A 38 12.82 1.55 -3.79
N GLU A 39 11.93 2.15 -4.55
CA GLU A 39 11.97 3.58 -4.80
C GLU A 39 11.37 4.35 -3.64
N ILE A 40 11.88 5.54 -3.40
CA ILE A 40 11.32 6.46 -2.40
C ILE A 40 10.15 7.19 -3.06
N LEU A 41 8.98 7.16 -2.41
CA LEU A 41 7.81 7.85 -2.93
C LEU A 41 7.93 9.36 -2.78
N GLU A 42 7.34 10.11 -3.71
CA GLU A 42 7.29 11.55 -3.63
C GLU A 42 6.56 12.00 -2.35
N PRO A 43 6.92 13.16 -1.77
CA PRO A 43 6.30 13.64 -0.52
C PRO A 43 4.78 13.73 -0.53
N LYS A 44 4.18 13.92 -1.70
CA LYS A 44 2.72 14.01 -1.81
C LYS A 44 2.00 12.73 -1.39
N TYR A 45 2.70 11.59 -1.43
CA TYR A 45 2.11 10.30 -1.03
C TYR A 45 2.20 10.07 0.47
N LYS A 46 2.87 10.92 1.22
CA LYS A 46 2.94 10.89 2.69
C LYS A 46 3.27 9.51 3.25
N ASP A 47 4.26 8.84 2.65
CA ASP A 47 4.72 7.53 3.11
C ASP A 47 5.34 7.66 4.51
N HIS A 48 4.80 6.93 5.49
CA HIS A 48 5.26 7.05 6.87
C HIS A 48 5.00 5.75 7.65
N LYS A 49 5.75 5.60 8.75
CA LYS A 49 5.57 4.49 9.67
C LYS A 49 4.31 4.67 10.50
N LEU A 50 3.62 3.57 10.74
CA LEU A 50 2.48 3.57 11.65
C LEU A 50 2.94 3.27 13.07
N ILE A 51 2.14 3.68 14.04
CA ILE A 51 2.41 3.47 15.47
C ILE A 51 1.23 2.74 16.11
N GLY A 52 1.41 2.31 17.37
CA GLY A 52 0.37 1.63 18.13
C GLY A 52 0.06 0.26 17.59
N LYS A 53 -1.20 0.01 17.32
CA LYS A 53 -1.73 -1.27 16.85
C LYS A 53 -1.07 -1.75 15.56
N TYR A 54 -0.67 -0.81 14.71
CA TYR A 54 -0.04 -1.11 13.41
C TYR A 54 1.46 -0.89 13.40
N GLU A 55 2.09 -0.91 14.57
CA GLU A 55 3.54 -0.77 14.65
C GLU A 55 4.22 -1.85 13.79
N GLY A 56 5.22 -1.45 13.04
CA GLY A 56 5.92 -2.33 12.11
C GLY A 56 5.41 -2.24 10.68
N PHE A 57 4.28 -1.58 10.46
CA PHE A 57 3.72 -1.35 9.13
C PHE A 57 3.93 0.10 8.72
N ARG A 58 3.77 0.34 7.43
CA ARG A 58 3.83 1.68 6.84
C ARG A 58 2.54 1.97 6.12
N GLU A 59 2.27 3.26 5.92
CA GLU A 59 1.09 3.72 5.19
C GLU A 59 1.51 4.77 4.18
N CYS A 60 0.90 4.75 3.00
CA CYS A 60 1.02 5.85 2.06
C CYS A 60 -0.36 6.24 1.53
N HIS A 61 -0.47 7.51 1.10
CA HIS A 61 -1.70 8.04 0.52
C HIS A 61 -1.58 7.98 -0.99
N ILE A 62 -2.24 7.02 -1.61
CA ILE A 62 -2.29 6.91 -3.08
C ILE A 62 -3.11 8.07 -3.65
N LYS A 63 -4.20 8.40 -2.96
CA LYS A 63 -5.02 9.59 -3.12
C LYS A 63 -5.29 10.14 -1.72
N PRO A 64 -5.81 11.37 -1.56
CA PRO A 64 -6.06 11.93 -0.23
C PRO A 64 -6.87 11.02 0.70
N ASP A 65 -7.81 10.24 0.17
CA ASP A 65 -8.57 9.28 0.97
C ASP A 65 -8.53 7.87 0.38
N LEU A 66 -7.41 7.49 -0.21
CA LEU A 66 -7.15 6.13 -0.64
C LEU A 66 -5.78 5.72 -0.11
N LEU A 67 -5.78 4.93 0.96
CA LEU A 67 -4.59 4.58 1.71
C LEU A 67 -4.16 3.15 1.43
N LEU A 68 -2.85 2.93 1.40
CA LEU A 68 -2.25 1.61 1.32
C LEU A 68 -1.45 1.37 2.58
N ILE A 69 -1.77 0.30 3.32
CA ILE A 69 -0.95 -0.17 4.44
C ILE A 69 -0.12 -1.33 3.93
N TYR A 70 1.19 -1.27 4.17
CA TYR A 70 2.11 -2.28 3.67
C TYR A 70 3.26 -2.50 4.65
N LYS A 71 4.01 -3.58 4.40
CA LYS A 71 5.20 -3.90 5.18
C LYS A 71 6.27 -4.45 4.24
N LYS A 72 7.52 -4.06 4.44
CA LYS A 72 8.66 -4.61 3.71
C LYS A 72 9.46 -5.51 4.63
N GLU A 73 9.66 -6.75 4.19
CA GLU A 73 10.55 -7.70 4.86
C GLU A 73 11.88 -7.69 4.13
N ASN A 74 12.87 -7.03 4.72
CA ASN A 74 14.15 -6.82 4.03
C ASN A 74 14.99 -8.07 3.89
N LYS A 75 14.86 -9.02 4.82
CA LYS A 75 15.65 -10.26 4.75
C LYS A 75 15.19 -11.18 3.65
N THR A 76 13.88 -11.25 3.43
CA THR A 76 13.29 -12.13 2.42
C THR A 76 12.92 -11.38 1.15
N LEU A 77 13.07 -10.08 1.12
CA LEU A 77 12.70 -9.21 0.00
C LEU A 77 11.22 -9.39 -0.39
N ILE A 78 10.35 -9.34 0.59
CA ILE A 78 8.90 -9.43 0.38
C ILE A 78 8.25 -8.08 0.70
N LEU A 79 7.41 -7.61 -0.23
CA LEU A 79 6.53 -6.47 -0.02
C LEU A 79 5.13 -7.01 0.21
N MET A 80 4.64 -6.87 1.45
CA MET A 80 3.32 -7.34 1.82
C MET A 80 2.32 -6.19 1.76
N CYS A 81 1.35 -6.26 0.85
CA CYS A 81 0.26 -5.30 0.78
C CYS A 81 -0.84 -5.78 1.72
N ILE A 82 -1.07 -5.04 2.81
CA ILE A 82 -1.89 -5.48 3.94
C ILE A 82 -3.33 -5.03 3.82
N ALA A 83 -3.55 -3.76 3.47
CA ALA A 83 -4.90 -3.20 3.39
C ALA A 83 -4.94 -2.03 2.43
N LEU A 84 -6.10 -1.82 1.82
CA LEU A 84 -6.33 -0.75 0.86
C LEU A 84 -7.74 -0.21 1.07
N GLY A 85 -7.88 1.09 1.25
CA GLY A 85 -9.20 1.70 1.43
C GLY A 85 -9.11 3.13 1.94
N SER A 86 -10.27 3.67 2.31
CA SER A 86 -10.37 5.00 2.90
C SER A 86 -9.98 4.97 4.38
N HIS A 87 -9.85 6.14 5.00
CA HIS A 87 -9.62 6.21 6.45
C HIS A 87 -10.70 5.48 7.22
N SER A 88 -11.96 5.65 6.85
CA SER A 88 -13.07 4.99 7.55
C SER A 88 -13.08 3.47 7.31
N ASP A 89 -12.54 3.00 6.19
CA ASP A 89 -12.44 1.56 5.94
C ASP A 89 -11.36 0.92 6.81
N LEU A 90 -10.26 1.61 7.06
CA LEU A 90 -9.06 1.03 7.68
C LEU A 90 -8.92 1.38 9.17
N PHE A 91 -9.54 2.45 9.63
CA PHE A 91 -9.38 2.92 11.02
C PHE A 91 -10.70 3.21 11.74
#